data_931607f03275e95815bc1baa3c357cfa
#
_entry.id   931607f03275e95815bc1baa3c357cfa
#
_cell.length_a   1.000
_cell.length_b   1.000
_cell.length_c   1.000
_cell.angle_alpha   90.00
_cell.angle_beta   90.00
_cell.angle_gamma   90.00
#
_symmetry.space_group_name_H-M   'P 1'
#
loop_
_entity.id
_entity.type
_entity.pdbx_description
1 polymer ?
#
loop_
_entity_poly.entity_id
_entity_poly.type
_entity_poly.pdbx_seq_one_letter_code
_entity_poly.pdbx_strand_id
1 'polypeptide(L)'
;DFIAPEFHWTDDHYGTITGLFSIFYAIANLFAGKFVDWMGTKKGYLIAIFVWSTGAVMHAGCGWVAMQMEGYDSIEALRMVQAGSDAAVAIATISVWLFLSCRLILAVGEAGNFPAAIKVTAEYFPKKDRAFSTAIFNSGASVGALAAPATIPLLARSMGWEWAFIIIGVLGYIWMGLWVWLYDKPSKSKHVNKAELTYIEQDEDLEKVEAEKETETAAEEKTIGFLKCFSYRQTWSFIVGKLMTDGVWW
;
A
#
# COMPACT_ATOMS: atom_id res chain seq x y z
N ASP A 1 -18.04 -3.77 11.67
CA ASP A 1 -19.23 -3.72 12.55
C ASP A 1 -19.88 -2.33 12.66
N PHE A 2 -19.23 -1.22 12.23
CA PHE A 2 -19.79 0.14 12.33
C PHE A 2 -20.45 0.59 11.01
N ILE A 3 -19.90 0.19 9.86
CA ILE A 3 -20.30 0.67 8.54
C ILE A 3 -21.47 -0.17 7.98
N ALA A 4 -21.38 -1.49 8.09
CA ALA A 4 -22.37 -2.40 7.51
C ALA A 4 -23.81 -2.15 7.98
N PRO A 5 -24.10 -1.90 9.27
CA PRO A 5 -25.45 -1.56 9.71
C PRO A 5 -25.96 -0.23 9.16
N GLU A 6 -25.05 0.74 8.95
CA GLU A 6 -25.41 2.07 8.47
C GLU A 6 -25.92 2.07 7.03
N PHE A 7 -25.32 1.22 6.19
CA PHE A 7 -25.65 1.10 4.76
C PHE A 7 -26.44 -0.18 4.44
N HIS A 8 -26.98 -0.86 5.42
CA HIS A 8 -27.73 -2.12 5.25
C HIS A 8 -26.95 -3.22 4.51
N TRP A 9 -25.61 -3.27 4.71
CA TRP A 9 -24.79 -4.27 4.06
C TRP A 9 -25.00 -5.65 4.64
N THR A 10 -25.01 -6.63 3.77
CA THR A 10 -24.91 -8.05 4.11
C THR A 10 -23.45 -8.51 4.13
N ASP A 11 -23.20 -9.70 4.65
CA ASP A 11 -21.86 -10.32 4.60
C ASP A 11 -21.36 -10.50 3.17
N ASP A 12 -22.28 -10.75 2.20
CA ASP A 12 -21.93 -10.84 0.78
C ASP A 12 -21.44 -9.51 0.20
N HIS A 13 -22.03 -8.39 0.61
CA HIS A 13 -21.56 -7.05 0.21
C HIS A 13 -20.15 -6.79 0.74
N TYR A 14 -19.91 -7.09 2.00
CA TYR A 14 -18.58 -6.96 2.61
C TYR A 14 -17.56 -7.90 1.94
N GLY A 15 -17.95 -9.15 1.71
CA GLY A 15 -17.12 -10.14 1.00
C GLY A 15 -16.79 -9.69 -0.43
N THR A 16 -17.72 -9.05 -1.13
CA THR A 16 -17.50 -8.51 -2.47
C THR A 16 -16.47 -7.36 -2.44
N ILE A 17 -16.60 -6.41 -1.51
CA ILE A 17 -15.66 -5.29 -1.39
C ILE A 17 -14.26 -5.80 -1.08
N THR A 18 -14.11 -6.70 -0.11
CA THR A 18 -12.80 -7.22 0.31
C THR A 18 -12.19 -8.15 -0.73
N GLY A 19 -12.99 -8.99 -1.38
CA GLY A 19 -12.54 -9.92 -2.42
C GLY A 19 -12.04 -9.17 -3.67
N LEU A 20 -12.81 -8.21 -4.17
CA LEU A 20 -12.40 -7.39 -5.30
C LEU A 20 -11.18 -6.54 -4.97
N PHE A 21 -11.14 -5.93 -3.77
CA PHE A 21 -9.94 -5.22 -3.30
C PHE A 21 -8.69 -6.10 -3.38
N SER A 22 -8.76 -7.33 -2.88
CA SER A 22 -7.63 -8.26 -2.87
C SER A 22 -7.14 -8.60 -4.28
N ILE A 23 -8.06 -8.82 -5.22
CA ILE A 23 -7.72 -9.07 -6.63
C ILE A 23 -7.03 -7.86 -7.25
N PHE A 24 -7.60 -6.66 -7.08
CA PHE A 24 -7.00 -5.43 -7.62
C PHE A 24 -5.66 -5.10 -6.98
N TYR A 25 -5.52 -5.32 -5.68
CA TYR A 25 -4.26 -5.15 -4.96
C TYR A 25 -3.18 -6.10 -5.49
N ALA A 26 -3.53 -7.37 -5.73
CA ALA A 26 -2.61 -8.33 -6.32
C ALA A 26 -2.15 -7.90 -7.73
N ILE A 27 -3.09 -7.43 -8.57
CA ILE A 27 -2.77 -6.92 -9.91
C ILE A 27 -1.88 -5.66 -9.80
N ALA A 28 -2.20 -4.72 -8.92
CA ALA A 28 -1.42 -3.50 -8.72
C ALA A 28 0.01 -3.80 -8.28
N ASN A 29 0.21 -4.80 -7.41
CA ASN A 29 1.55 -5.23 -6.97
C ASN A 29 2.45 -5.69 -8.13
N LEU A 30 1.89 -6.31 -9.19
CA LEU A 30 2.68 -6.73 -10.36
C LEU A 30 3.37 -5.55 -11.07
N PHE A 31 2.78 -4.37 -11.01
CA PHE A 31 3.28 -3.17 -11.70
C PHE A 31 3.98 -2.18 -10.76
N ALA A 32 3.71 -2.28 -9.47
CA ALA A 32 4.15 -1.31 -8.47
C ALA A 32 5.68 -1.17 -8.39
N GLY A 33 6.42 -2.28 -8.43
CA GLY A 33 7.88 -2.26 -8.43
C GLY A 33 8.44 -1.51 -9.64
N LYS A 34 7.94 -1.84 -10.84
CA LYS A 34 8.35 -1.18 -12.08
C LYS A 34 8.00 0.31 -12.09
N PHE A 35 6.85 0.69 -11.52
CA PHE A 35 6.45 2.07 -11.37
C PHE A 35 7.44 2.85 -10.48
N VAL A 36 7.81 2.28 -9.32
CA VAL A 36 8.79 2.90 -8.40
C VAL A 36 10.17 3.00 -9.05
N ASP A 37 10.55 2.02 -9.87
CA ASP A 37 11.81 2.06 -10.63
C ASP A 37 11.82 3.18 -11.66
N TRP A 38 10.74 3.32 -12.40
CA TRP A 38 10.59 4.35 -13.44
C TRP A 38 10.54 5.77 -12.86
N MET A 39 9.77 5.98 -11.79
CA MET A 39 9.61 7.32 -11.16
C MET A 39 10.80 7.70 -10.28
N GLY A 40 11.60 6.72 -9.86
CA GLY A 40 12.63 6.86 -8.83
C GLY A 40 12.03 6.85 -7.42
N THR A 41 12.82 6.44 -6.44
CA THR A 41 12.40 6.14 -5.06
C THR A 41 11.65 7.30 -4.39
N LYS A 42 12.22 8.53 -4.42
CA LYS A 42 11.61 9.70 -3.75
C LYS A 42 10.20 9.99 -4.26
N LYS A 43 10.07 10.12 -5.59
CA LYS A 43 8.79 10.47 -6.22
C LYS A 43 7.80 9.30 -6.25
N GLY A 44 8.29 8.10 -6.55
CA GLY A 44 7.45 6.90 -6.60
C GLY A 44 6.79 6.63 -5.26
N TYR A 45 7.55 6.72 -4.16
CA TYR A 45 7.00 6.55 -2.83
C TYR A 45 6.00 7.66 -2.45
N LEU A 46 6.32 8.94 -2.75
CA LEU A 46 5.39 10.06 -2.52
C LEU A 46 4.06 9.86 -3.24
N ILE A 47 4.09 9.47 -4.52
CA ILE A 47 2.86 9.24 -5.29
C ILE A 47 2.07 8.07 -4.71
N ALA A 48 2.74 6.98 -4.34
CA ALA A 48 2.10 5.83 -3.72
C ALA A 48 1.36 6.22 -2.43
N ILE A 49 2.02 6.92 -1.51
CA ILE A 49 1.40 7.39 -0.25
C ILE A 49 0.31 8.44 -0.53
N PHE A 50 0.50 9.34 -1.50
CA PHE A 50 -0.53 10.32 -1.85
C PHE A 50 -1.83 9.64 -2.31
N VAL A 51 -1.73 8.68 -3.23
CA VAL A 51 -2.88 7.93 -3.75
C VAL A 51 -3.53 7.13 -2.62
N TRP A 52 -2.73 6.44 -1.79
CA TRP A 52 -3.21 5.69 -0.63
C TRP A 52 -3.94 6.58 0.39
N SER A 53 -3.34 7.70 0.80
CA SER A 53 -3.92 8.65 1.75
C SER A 53 -5.20 9.28 1.21
N THR A 54 -5.20 9.64 -0.09
CA THR A 54 -6.40 10.17 -0.75
C THR A 54 -7.52 9.12 -0.77
N GLY A 55 -7.22 7.89 -1.16
CA GLY A 55 -8.18 6.79 -1.10
C GLY A 55 -8.74 6.58 0.30
N ALA A 56 -7.90 6.66 1.35
CA ALA A 56 -8.35 6.57 2.74
C ALA A 56 -9.33 7.70 3.08
N VAL A 57 -8.98 8.97 2.82
CA VAL A 57 -9.87 10.11 3.12
C VAL A 57 -11.18 10.05 2.33
N MET A 58 -11.14 9.60 1.09
CA MET A 58 -12.35 9.48 0.26
C MET A 58 -13.39 8.53 0.86
N HIS A 59 -12.98 7.48 1.60
CA HIS A 59 -13.93 6.62 2.30
C HIS A 59 -14.83 7.38 3.26
N ALA A 60 -14.30 8.40 3.95
CA ALA A 60 -15.10 9.20 4.87
C ALA A 60 -16.23 9.97 4.18
N GLY A 61 -16.09 10.26 2.88
CA GLY A 61 -17.10 10.95 2.09
C GLY A 61 -18.18 10.02 1.51
N CYS A 62 -18.01 8.70 1.57
CA CYS A 62 -18.94 7.76 0.92
C CYS A 62 -20.38 7.89 1.46
N GLY A 63 -20.53 8.09 2.78
CA GLY A 63 -21.85 8.28 3.38
C GLY A 63 -22.56 9.52 2.86
N TRP A 64 -21.85 10.64 2.80
CA TRP A 64 -22.39 11.89 2.27
C TRP A 64 -22.77 11.78 0.79
N VAL A 65 -21.93 11.14 -0.03
CA VAL A 65 -22.20 10.94 -1.46
C VAL A 65 -23.42 10.02 -1.65
N ALA A 66 -23.51 8.92 -0.90
CA ALA A 66 -24.65 8.03 -0.95
C ALA A 66 -25.96 8.74 -0.58
N MET A 67 -25.95 9.56 0.47
CA MET A 67 -27.06 10.39 0.88
C MET A 67 -27.54 11.32 -0.22
N GLN A 68 -26.60 12.02 -0.89
CA GLN A 68 -26.95 12.93 -1.99
C GLN A 68 -27.51 12.20 -3.22
N MET A 69 -26.96 11.03 -3.54
CA MET A 69 -27.42 10.24 -4.70
C MET A 69 -28.83 9.67 -4.51
N GLU A 70 -29.18 9.31 -3.28
CA GLU A 70 -30.52 8.77 -2.94
C GLU A 70 -31.52 9.86 -2.56
N GLY A 71 -31.11 11.13 -2.49
CA GLY A 71 -31.99 12.27 -2.24
C GLY A 71 -32.45 12.39 -0.79
N TYR A 72 -31.66 11.93 0.18
CA TYR A 72 -31.94 12.12 1.61
C TYR A 72 -31.39 13.45 2.11
N ASP A 73 -32.13 14.10 3.00
CA ASP A 73 -31.77 15.41 3.57
C ASP A 73 -30.68 15.28 4.69
N SER A 74 -30.56 14.10 5.26
CA SER A 74 -29.56 13.85 6.34
C SER A 74 -29.09 12.39 6.35
N ILE A 75 -27.88 12.18 6.92
CA ILE A 75 -27.33 10.83 7.13
C ILE A 75 -28.21 10.03 8.10
N GLU A 76 -28.82 10.70 9.09
CA GLU A 76 -29.74 10.06 10.02
C GLU A 76 -30.98 9.53 9.30
N ALA A 77 -31.51 10.28 8.34
CA ALA A 77 -32.65 9.82 7.52
C ALA A 77 -32.29 8.57 6.71
N LEU A 78 -31.09 8.51 6.15
CA LEU A 78 -30.57 7.35 5.43
C LEU A 78 -30.44 6.13 6.36
N ARG A 79 -29.94 6.32 7.57
CA ARG A 79 -29.79 5.26 8.60
C ARG A 79 -31.14 4.70 9.09
N MET A 80 -32.18 5.53 9.09
CA MET A 80 -33.53 5.14 9.57
C MET A 80 -34.36 4.38 8.53
N VAL A 81 -33.84 4.18 7.33
CA VAL A 81 -34.56 3.40 6.30
C VAL A 81 -34.80 1.98 6.80
N GLN A 82 -36.01 1.48 6.55
CA GLN A 82 -36.40 0.13 7.00
C GLN A 82 -35.56 -0.92 6.28
N ALA A 83 -34.87 -1.76 7.04
CA ALA A 83 -34.10 -2.88 6.49
C ALA A 83 -35.00 -3.80 5.64
N GLY A 84 -34.47 -4.23 4.49
CA GLY A 84 -35.20 -5.09 3.54
C GLY A 84 -36.17 -4.35 2.62
N SER A 85 -36.29 -3.03 2.70
CA SER A 85 -37.00 -2.21 1.73
C SER A 85 -36.19 -2.02 0.43
N ASP A 86 -36.88 -1.69 -0.67
CA ASP A 86 -36.22 -1.37 -1.95
C ASP A 86 -35.22 -0.20 -1.79
N ALA A 87 -35.55 0.78 -0.94
CA ALA A 87 -34.65 1.89 -0.62
C ALA A 87 -33.37 1.41 0.11
N ALA A 88 -33.49 0.48 1.06
CA ALA A 88 -32.33 -0.09 1.73
C ALA A 88 -31.42 -0.86 0.75
N VAL A 89 -31.98 -1.56 -0.23
CA VAL A 89 -31.23 -2.25 -1.28
C VAL A 89 -30.51 -1.24 -2.19
N ALA A 90 -31.17 -0.14 -2.54
CA ALA A 90 -30.55 0.92 -3.35
C ALA A 90 -29.37 1.56 -2.60
N ILE A 91 -29.56 1.95 -1.32
CA ILE A 91 -28.52 2.48 -0.44
C ILE A 91 -27.33 1.52 -0.35
N ALA A 92 -27.59 0.23 -0.09
CA ALA A 92 -26.54 -0.79 -0.02
C ALA A 92 -25.76 -0.89 -1.32
N THR A 93 -26.46 -0.94 -2.45
CA THR A 93 -25.83 -1.06 -3.77
C THR A 93 -24.94 0.14 -4.09
N ILE A 94 -25.43 1.36 -3.92
CA ILE A 94 -24.66 2.58 -4.20
C ILE A 94 -23.46 2.69 -3.28
N SER A 95 -23.65 2.49 -1.97
CA SER A 95 -22.56 2.58 -1.01
C SER A 95 -21.47 1.52 -1.25
N VAL A 96 -21.84 0.28 -1.61
CA VAL A 96 -20.88 -0.77 -2.00
C VAL A 96 -20.00 -0.31 -3.16
N TRP A 97 -20.58 0.26 -4.22
CA TRP A 97 -19.80 0.75 -5.35
C TRP A 97 -18.92 1.95 -5.01
N LEU A 98 -19.38 2.86 -4.16
CA LEU A 98 -18.58 3.98 -3.66
C LEU A 98 -17.39 3.50 -2.85
N PHE A 99 -17.63 2.63 -1.86
CA PHE A 99 -16.56 2.06 -1.05
C PHE A 99 -15.59 1.23 -1.88
N LEU A 100 -16.08 0.42 -2.81
CA LEU A 100 -15.23 -0.33 -3.72
C LEU A 100 -14.34 0.59 -4.55
N SER A 101 -14.89 1.67 -5.10
CA SER A 101 -14.12 2.65 -5.88
C SER A 101 -13.00 3.27 -5.05
N CYS A 102 -13.29 3.69 -3.81
CA CYS A 102 -12.29 4.20 -2.88
C CYS A 102 -11.23 3.13 -2.53
N ARG A 103 -11.65 1.88 -2.34
CA ARG A 103 -10.75 0.74 -2.10
C ARG A 103 -9.83 0.46 -3.26
N LEU A 104 -10.29 0.60 -4.51
CA LEU A 104 -9.45 0.43 -5.70
C LEU A 104 -8.36 1.51 -5.77
N ILE A 105 -8.71 2.77 -5.49
CA ILE A 105 -7.74 3.86 -5.41
C ILE A 105 -6.72 3.56 -4.32
N LEU A 106 -7.18 3.15 -3.15
CA LEU A 106 -6.33 2.78 -2.01
C LEU A 106 -5.39 1.63 -2.37
N ALA A 107 -5.88 0.57 -3.03
CA ALA A 107 -5.09 -0.58 -3.46
C ALA A 107 -3.92 -0.19 -4.37
N VAL A 108 -4.16 0.71 -5.33
CA VAL A 108 -3.11 1.20 -6.25
C VAL A 108 -2.01 1.93 -5.47
N GLY A 109 -2.38 2.79 -4.51
CA GLY A 109 -1.42 3.49 -3.66
C GLY A 109 -0.67 2.55 -2.73
N GLU A 110 -1.38 1.63 -2.08
CA GLU A 110 -0.83 0.69 -1.12
C GLU A 110 0.20 -0.26 -1.75
N ALA A 111 -0.07 -0.75 -2.96
CA ALA A 111 0.82 -1.65 -3.68
C ALA A 111 2.23 -1.08 -3.89
N GLY A 112 2.37 0.24 -3.99
CA GLY A 112 3.67 0.91 -4.15
C GLY A 112 4.52 0.98 -2.89
N ASN A 113 3.92 0.82 -1.70
CA ASN A 113 4.61 1.03 -0.42
C ASN A 113 5.75 0.03 -0.18
N PHE A 114 5.47 -1.25 -0.31
CA PHE A 114 6.47 -2.29 -0.02
C PHE A 114 7.65 -2.26 -0.99
N PRO A 115 7.46 -2.22 -2.33
CA PRO A 115 8.56 -2.07 -3.28
C PRO A 115 9.39 -0.81 -3.04
N ALA A 116 8.75 0.32 -2.70
CA ALA A 116 9.46 1.55 -2.40
C ALA A 116 10.32 1.43 -1.13
N ALA A 117 9.79 0.81 -0.06
CA ALA A 117 10.54 0.58 1.18
C ALA A 117 11.74 -0.34 0.97
N ILE A 118 11.59 -1.42 0.19
CA ILE A 118 12.70 -2.30 -0.19
C ILE A 118 13.76 -1.52 -0.98
N LYS A 119 13.34 -0.65 -1.89
CA LYS A 119 14.26 0.16 -2.69
C LYS A 119 15.03 1.17 -1.83
N VAL A 120 14.36 1.82 -0.86
CA VAL A 120 15.04 2.67 0.14
C VAL A 120 16.08 1.87 0.92
N THR A 121 15.73 0.65 1.36
CA THR A 121 16.67 -0.23 2.05
C THR A 121 17.86 -0.57 1.16
N ALA A 122 17.64 -0.84 -0.12
CA ALA A 122 18.71 -1.12 -1.07
C ALA A 122 19.62 0.09 -1.34
N GLU A 123 19.08 1.31 -1.28
CA GLU A 123 19.84 2.57 -1.49
C GLU A 123 20.64 3.00 -0.26
N TYR A 124 20.21 2.67 0.96
CA TYR A 124 20.84 3.14 2.21
C TYR A 124 21.66 2.08 2.94
N PHE A 125 21.53 0.80 2.56
CA PHE A 125 22.21 -0.29 3.25
C PHE A 125 22.96 -1.20 2.28
N PRO A 126 24.23 -1.56 2.61
CA PRO A 126 24.96 -2.56 1.85
C PRO A 126 24.28 -3.94 1.95
N LYS A 127 24.53 -4.82 1.00
CA LYS A 127 23.87 -6.14 0.87
C LYS A 127 23.82 -6.93 2.18
N LYS A 128 24.91 -6.89 2.95
CA LYS A 128 25.02 -7.60 4.24
C LYS A 128 24.04 -7.14 5.32
N ASP A 129 23.60 -5.88 5.29
CA ASP A 129 22.74 -5.27 6.31
C ASP A 129 21.29 -5.13 5.87
N ARG A 130 20.96 -5.38 4.59
CA ARG A 130 19.60 -5.23 4.03
C ARG A 130 18.58 -6.12 4.72
N ALA A 131 18.97 -7.34 5.09
CA ALA A 131 18.07 -8.26 5.78
C ALA A 131 17.66 -7.71 7.16
N PHE A 132 18.60 -7.16 7.92
CA PHE A 132 18.34 -6.55 9.21
C PHE A 132 17.48 -5.29 9.10
N SER A 133 17.81 -4.39 8.16
CA SER A 133 17.01 -3.20 7.88
C SER A 133 15.58 -3.55 7.47
N THR A 134 15.42 -4.55 6.60
CA THR A 134 14.10 -5.07 6.20
C THR A 134 13.31 -5.62 7.38
N ALA A 135 13.96 -6.33 8.31
CA ALA A 135 13.31 -6.84 9.51
C ALA A 135 12.81 -5.69 10.42
N ILE A 136 13.58 -4.61 10.55
CA ILE A 136 13.19 -3.43 11.34
C ILE A 136 11.93 -2.78 10.75
N PHE A 137 11.89 -2.49 9.47
CA PHE A 137 10.69 -1.84 8.91
C PHE A 137 9.47 -2.77 8.91
N ASN A 138 9.65 -4.09 8.72
CA ASN A 138 8.57 -5.05 8.84
C ASN A 138 8.02 -5.15 10.29
N SER A 139 8.86 -4.93 11.30
CA SER A 139 8.39 -4.86 12.69
C SER A 139 7.39 -3.72 12.90
N GLY A 140 7.56 -2.60 12.18
CA GLY A 140 6.60 -1.51 12.17
C GLY A 140 5.21 -1.92 11.66
N ALA A 141 5.16 -2.77 10.62
CA ALA A 141 3.89 -3.32 10.13
C ALA A 141 3.21 -4.20 11.19
N SER A 142 3.99 -5.02 11.92
CA SER A 142 3.47 -5.84 13.02
C SER A 142 2.91 -5.00 14.18
N VAL A 143 3.60 -3.91 14.54
CA VAL A 143 3.11 -2.95 15.54
C VAL A 143 1.81 -2.31 15.07
N GLY A 144 1.72 -1.91 13.81
CA GLY A 144 0.49 -1.37 13.21
C GLY A 144 -0.67 -2.37 13.26
N ALA A 145 -0.41 -3.64 12.92
CA ALA A 145 -1.41 -4.70 12.96
C ALA A 145 -1.96 -4.97 14.38
N LEU A 146 -1.14 -4.77 15.41
CA LEU A 146 -1.58 -4.87 16.82
C LEU A 146 -2.31 -3.60 17.28
N ALA A 147 -1.85 -2.43 16.86
CA ALA A 147 -2.42 -1.16 17.28
C ALA A 147 -3.79 -0.87 16.62
N ALA A 148 -3.96 -1.23 15.34
CA ALA A 148 -5.17 -0.92 14.59
C ALA A 148 -6.46 -1.49 15.21
N PRO A 149 -6.55 -2.78 15.60
CA PRO A 149 -7.74 -3.34 16.24
C PRO A 149 -8.07 -2.69 17.60
N ALA A 150 -7.08 -2.12 18.28
CA ALA A 150 -7.28 -1.45 19.54
C ALA A 150 -7.73 0.01 19.36
N THR A 151 -7.16 0.73 18.39
CA THR A 151 -7.36 2.18 18.22
C THR A 151 -8.53 2.53 17.31
N ILE A 152 -8.71 1.80 16.19
CA ILE A 152 -9.76 2.11 15.20
C ILE A 152 -11.18 1.99 15.79
N PRO A 153 -11.54 0.93 16.54
CA PRO A 153 -12.86 0.84 17.15
C PRO A 153 -13.11 1.92 18.20
N LEU A 154 -12.07 2.37 18.93
CA LEU A 154 -12.20 3.48 19.89
C LEU A 154 -12.50 4.79 19.16
N LEU A 155 -11.80 5.08 18.08
CA LEU A 155 -12.07 6.26 17.25
C LEU A 155 -13.47 6.20 16.64
N ALA A 156 -13.85 5.06 16.06
CA ALA A 156 -15.17 4.89 15.45
C ALA A 156 -16.32 5.07 16.46
N ARG A 157 -16.14 4.62 17.71
CA ARG A 157 -17.15 4.80 18.77
C ARG A 157 -17.23 6.22 19.29
N SER A 158 -16.10 6.93 19.37
CA SER A 158 -16.05 8.26 19.99
C SER A 158 -16.35 9.40 19.03
N MET A 159 -15.99 9.25 17.75
CA MET A 159 -16.05 10.33 16.75
C MET A 159 -16.80 9.94 15.47
N GLY A 160 -17.14 8.67 15.28
CA GLY A 160 -17.67 8.12 14.02
C GLY A 160 -16.59 7.42 13.20
N TRP A 161 -17.01 6.46 12.38
CA TRP A 161 -16.09 5.68 11.53
C TRP A 161 -15.41 6.55 10.47
N GLU A 162 -16.01 7.63 10.02
CA GLU A 162 -15.48 8.58 9.06
C GLU A 162 -14.18 9.21 9.55
N TRP A 163 -14.13 9.57 10.83
CA TRP A 163 -12.94 10.15 11.44
C TRP A 163 -11.77 9.19 11.51
N ALA A 164 -12.02 7.89 11.64
CA ALA A 164 -10.95 6.90 11.57
C ALA A 164 -10.23 6.95 10.21
N PHE A 165 -10.97 7.03 9.10
CA PHE A 165 -10.41 7.16 7.75
C PHE A 165 -9.71 8.50 7.53
N ILE A 166 -10.29 9.60 8.02
CA ILE A 166 -9.70 10.94 7.92
C ILE A 166 -8.36 10.99 8.67
N ILE A 167 -8.33 10.52 9.91
CA ILE A 167 -7.11 10.53 10.73
C ILE A 167 -6.00 9.72 10.08
N ILE A 168 -6.29 8.51 9.61
CA ILE A 168 -5.30 7.65 8.94
C ILE A 168 -4.79 8.30 7.66
N GLY A 169 -5.67 8.85 6.83
CA GLY A 169 -5.28 9.53 5.60
C GLY A 169 -4.45 10.80 5.86
N VAL A 170 -4.81 11.59 6.89
CA VAL A 170 -4.04 12.77 7.29
C VAL A 170 -2.66 12.40 7.82
N LEU A 171 -2.54 11.32 8.60
CA LEU A 171 -1.23 10.80 9.02
C LEU A 171 -0.35 10.45 7.84
N GLY A 172 -0.91 9.91 6.76
CA GLY A 172 -0.18 9.67 5.52
C GLY A 172 0.34 10.96 4.88
N TYR A 173 -0.46 12.03 4.84
CA TYR A 173 0.00 13.34 4.34
C TYR A 173 1.08 13.96 5.22
N ILE A 174 0.97 13.83 6.55
CA ILE A 174 2.03 14.27 7.48
C ILE A 174 3.31 13.50 7.20
N TRP A 175 3.21 12.18 7.03
CA TRP A 175 4.35 11.34 6.68
C TRP A 175 5.00 11.78 5.34
N MET A 176 4.21 12.16 4.34
CA MET A 176 4.72 12.69 3.07
C MET A 176 5.54 13.97 3.29
N GLY A 177 5.09 14.88 4.16
CA GLY A 177 5.84 16.07 4.53
C GLY A 177 7.20 15.72 5.14
N LEU A 178 7.22 14.77 6.07
CA LEU A 178 8.45 14.25 6.67
C LEU A 178 9.36 13.59 5.63
N TRP A 179 8.79 12.80 4.72
CA TRP A 179 9.53 12.15 3.64
C TRP A 179 10.21 13.15 2.70
N VAL A 180 9.51 14.18 2.27
CA VAL A 180 10.09 15.24 1.41
C VAL A 180 11.27 15.93 2.10
N TRP A 181 11.16 16.14 3.40
CA TRP A 181 12.16 16.84 4.20
C TRP A 181 13.37 15.97 4.55
N LEU A 182 13.16 14.69 4.88
CA LEU A 182 14.19 13.79 5.39
C LEU A 182 14.90 12.99 4.30
N TYR A 183 14.16 12.58 3.25
CA TYR A 183 14.71 11.66 2.26
C TYR A 183 15.37 12.40 1.09
N ASP A 184 16.66 12.10 0.89
CA ASP A 184 17.40 12.33 -0.34
C ASP A 184 18.24 11.08 -0.65
N LYS A 185 18.70 10.93 -1.89
CA LYS A 185 19.63 9.83 -2.20
C LYS A 185 20.90 9.98 -1.35
N PRO A 186 21.53 8.88 -0.87
CA PRO A 186 22.70 8.93 -0.01
C PRO A 186 23.81 9.88 -0.52
N SER A 187 24.11 9.81 -1.81
CA SER A 187 25.11 10.66 -2.48
C SER A 187 24.78 12.16 -2.50
N LYS A 188 23.49 12.53 -2.26
CA LYS A 188 22.99 13.92 -2.25
C LYS A 188 22.53 14.36 -0.87
N SER A 189 22.46 13.45 0.08
CA SER A 189 21.98 13.71 1.43
C SER A 189 22.98 14.54 2.22
N LYS A 190 22.49 15.61 2.86
CA LYS A 190 23.29 16.43 3.77
C LYS A 190 23.56 15.74 5.12
N HIS A 191 22.86 14.67 5.39
CA HIS A 191 22.93 13.92 6.66
C HIS A 191 23.93 12.75 6.60
N VAL A 192 24.35 12.35 5.41
CA VAL A 192 25.31 11.25 5.19
C VAL A 192 26.72 11.81 5.09
N ASN A 193 27.63 11.36 5.96
CA ASN A 193 29.02 11.73 5.91
C ASN A 193 29.81 10.86 4.91
N LYS A 194 31.05 11.24 4.58
CA LYS A 194 31.84 10.53 3.57
C LYS A 194 32.17 9.08 3.95
N ALA A 195 32.41 8.80 5.23
CA ALA A 195 32.71 7.45 5.69
C ALA A 195 31.46 6.54 5.60
N GLU A 196 30.32 7.12 5.95
CA GLU A 196 29.01 6.45 5.82
C GLU A 196 28.65 6.19 4.35
N LEU A 197 28.89 7.16 3.46
CA LEU A 197 28.68 6.99 2.03
C LEU A 197 29.55 5.85 1.48
N THR A 198 30.83 5.81 1.81
CA THR A 198 31.74 4.73 1.42
C THR A 198 31.25 3.37 1.95
N TYR A 199 30.68 3.35 3.16
CA TYR A 199 30.11 2.13 3.72
C TYR A 199 28.85 1.66 2.98
N ILE A 200 27.99 2.59 2.57
CA ILE A 200 26.76 2.30 1.80
C ILE A 200 27.12 1.77 0.40
N GLU A 201 28.10 2.40 -0.25
CA GLU A 201 28.49 2.12 -1.65
C GLU A 201 29.52 0.97 -1.77
N GLN A 202 29.94 0.33 -0.65
CA GLN A 202 30.98 -0.70 -0.68
C GLN A 202 30.68 -1.88 -1.64
N ASP A 203 29.39 -2.18 -1.87
CA ASP A 203 28.99 -3.25 -2.76
C ASP A 203 29.03 -2.83 -4.24
N GLU A 204 28.81 -1.55 -4.55
CA GLU A 204 28.90 -1.02 -5.92
C GLU A 204 30.33 -1.04 -6.42
N ASP A 205 31.28 -0.76 -5.54
CA ASP A 205 32.70 -0.81 -5.88
C ASP A 205 33.18 -2.26 -6.10
N LEU A 206 32.63 -3.22 -5.35
CA LEU A 206 32.90 -4.64 -5.57
C LEU A 206 32.29 -5.12 -6.90
N GLU A 207 31.06 -4.72 -7.20
CA GLU A 207 30.38 -5.05 -8.47
C GLU A 207 31.12 -4.44 -9.68
N LYS A 208 31.65 -3.21 -9.57
CA LYS A 208 32.46 -2.60 -10.63
C LYS A 208 33.75 -3.39 -10.87
N VAL A 209 34.44 -3.80 -9.79
CA VAL A 209 35.67 -4.61 -9.87
C VAL A 209 35.39 -6.01 -10.44
N GLU A 210 34.24 -6.61 -10.09
CA GLU A 210 33.81 -7.89 -10.65
C GLU A 210 33.41 -7.73 -12.12
N ALA A 211 32.65 -6.69 -12.48
CA ALA A 211 32.27 -6.39 -13.85
C ALA A 211 33.47 -6.08 -14.75
N GLU A 212 34.49 -5.38 -14.24
CA GLU A 212 35.76 -5.16 -14.96
C GLU A 212 36.52 -6.47 -15.23
N LYS A 213 36.44 -7.44 -14.32
CA LYS A 213 37.02 -8.78 -14.51
C LYS A 213 36.20 -9.66 -15.46
N GLU A 214 34.88 -9.47 -15.48
CA GLU A 214 33.96 -10.20 -16.37
C GLU A 214 33.88 -9.59 -17.79
N THR A 215 34.30 -8.35 -18.00
CA THR A 215 34.32 -7.70 -19.34
C THR A 215 35.26 -8.40 -20.32
N GLU A 216 36.18 -9.25 -19.85
CA GLU A 216 36.94 -10.17 -20.71
C GLU A 216 36.14 -11.40 -21.19
N THR A 217 34.94 -11.66 -20.61
CA THR A 217 34.08 -12.81 -20.92
C THR A 217 32.59 -12.46 -21.10
N ALA A 218 32.23 -11.19 -21.24
CA ALA A 218 30.84 -10.74 -21.16
C ALA A 218 29.98 -11.11 -22.36
N ALA A 219 29.05 -12.01 -22.15
CA ALA A 219 27.77 -11.97 -22.82
C ALA A 219 26.89 -10.89 -22.12
N GLU A 220 26.37 -9.92 -22.92
CA GLU A 220 25.47 -8.86 -22.47
C GLU A 220 24.39 -9.41 -21.50
N GLU A 221 24.36 -8.96 -20.26
CA GLU A 221 23.23 -9.20 -19.36
C GLU A 221 21.99 -8.50 -19.92
N LYS A 222 21.27 -9.22 -20.76
CA LYS A 222 19.95 -8.79 -21.23
C LYS A 222 18.99 -8.79 -20.04
N THR A 223 18.49 -7.62 -19.67
CA THR A 223 17.39 -7.50 -18.72
C THR A 223 16.27 -8.48 -19.10
N ILE A 224 15.97 -9.40 -18.19
CA ILE A 224 14.96 -10.43 -18.42
C ILE A 224 13.59 -9.75 -18.48
N GLY A 225 12.91 -9.88 -19.61
CA GLY A 225 11.55 -9.33 -19.75
C GLY A 225 10.59 -9.95 -18.72
N PHE A 226 9.67 -9.16 -18.20
CA PHE A 226 8.71 -9.54 -17.14
C PHE A 226 8.03 -10.90 -17.41
N LEU A 227 7.52 -11.13 -18.61
CA LEU A 227 6.88 -12.40 -18.98
C LEU A 227 7.85 -13.58 -18.98
N LYS A 228 9.13 -13.33 -19.27
CA LYS A 228 10.16 -14.38 -19.28
C LYS A 228 10.49 -14.89 -17.89
N CYS A 229 10.24 -14.08 -16.83
CA CYS A 229 10.39 -14.51 -15.44
C CYS A 229 9.51 -15.73 -15.12
N PHE A 230 8.31 -15.83 -15.70
CA PHE A 230 7.42 -16.97 -15.51
C PHE A 230 7.87 -18.27 -16.17
N SER A 231 8.90 -18.23 -17.02
CA SER A 231 9.51 -19.44 -17.64
C SER A 231 10.47 -20.17 -16.68
N TYR A 232 10.88 -19.53 -15.59
CA TYR A 232 11.83 -20.12 -14.65
C TYR A 232 11.13 -20.92 -13.54
N ARG A 233 11.60 -22.15 -13.28
CA ARG A 233 11.05 -23.01 -12.21
C ARG A 233 11.18 -22.37 -10.82
N GLN A 234 12.25 -21.62 -10.60
CA GLN A 234 12.51 -20.90 -9.35
C GLN A 234 11.41 -19.86 -9.05
N THR A 235 10.94 -19.14 -10.07
CA THR A 235 9.83 -18.20 -9.95
C THR A 235 8.57 -18.89 -9.47
N TRP A 236 8.22 -20.04 -10.03
CA TRP A 236 7.06 -20.80 -9.60
C TRP A 236 7.20 -21.37 -8.19
N SER A 237 8.39 -21.87 -7.83
CA SER A 237 8.65 -22.32 -6.45
C SER A 237 8.42 -21.20 -5.43
N PHE A 238 8.87 -19.97 -5.76
CA PHE A 238 8.66 -18.81 -4.91
C PHE A 238 7.17 -18.41 -4.85
N ILE A 239 6.49 -18.35 -5.99
CA ILE A 239 5.06 -18.01 -6.07
C ILE A 239 4.22 -19.01 -5.27
N VAL A 240 4.42 -20.31 -5.46
CA VAL A 240 3.67 -21.35 -4.75
C VAL A 240 3.99 -21.34 -3.26
N GLY A 241 5.28 -21.20 -2.89
CA GLY A 241 5.68 -21.08 -1.49
C GLY A 241 5.00 -19.90 -0.80
N LYS A 242 5.00 -18.73 -1.45
CA LYS A 242 4.37 -17.52 -0.94
C LYS A 242 2.84 -17.67 -0.82
N LEU A 243 2.19 -18.23 -1.86
CA LEU A 243 0.76 -18.50 -1.85
C LEU A 243 0.34 -19.40 -0.66
N MET A 244 1.12 -20.45 -0.40
CA MET A 244 0.82 -21.38 0.68
C MET A 244 1.08 -20.80 2.07
N THR A 245 2.09 -19.96 2.23
CA THR A 245 2.43 -19.37 3.54
C THR A 245 1.54 -18.17 3.87
N ASP A 246 1.24 -17.30 2.91
CA ASP A 246 0.43 -16.10 3.16
C ASP A 246 -1.05 -16.44 3.36
N GLY A 247 -1.57 -17.52 2.76
CA GLY A 247 -2.94 -17.97 2.96
C GLY A 247 -3.27 -18.38 4.41
N VAL A 248 -2.28 -18.55 5.27
CA VAL A 248 -2.47 -18.86 6.71
C VAL A 248 -2.69 -17.60 7.55
N TRP A 249 -2.35 -16.41 7.03
CA TRP A 249 -2.42 -15.13 7.75
C TRP A 249 -3.73 -14.35 7.51
N TRP A 250 -4.56 -14.80 6.60
CA TRP A 250 -5.87 -14.22 6.24
C TRP A 250 -7.00 -15.18 6.57
#